data_51ca1fa5c155581398d6b5a8f626ff3e
#
_entry.id   51ca1fa5c155581398d6b5a8f626ff3e
#
_cell.length_a   1.000
_cell.length_b   1.000
_cell.length_c   1.000
_cell.angle_alpha   90.00
_cell.angle_beta   90.00
_cell.angle_gamma   90.00
#
_symmetry.space_group_name_H-M   'P 1'
#
loop_
_entity.id
_entity.type
_entity.pdbx_description
1 polymer ?
#
loop_
_entity_poly.entity_id
_entity_poly.type
_entity_poly.pdbx_seq_one_letter_code
_entity_poly.pdbx_strand_id
1 'polypeptide(L)'
;EGGVAGGVRGVKGTVLMEVIEEIQGKAIIWATYTYDIHRIEKALKKKWGSGVVASYYGETHQDDRQNIIDRFQDPDSELRFFVGQPRTGGYGITLTEANTVIYFSNSYD
;
A
#
# COMPACT_ATOMS: atom_id res chain seq x y z
N GLU A 1 6.96 19.34 -11.19
CA GLU A 1 6.58 19.13 -11.01
C GLU A 1 6.20 18.66 -10.38
N GLY A 2 6.38 19.18 -10.43
CA GLY A 2 5.97 18.97 -9.30
C GLY A 2 5.26 17.83 -9.04
N GLY A 3 4.45 17.66 -9.17
CA GLY A 3 3.54 16.66 -9.01
C GLY A 3 4.02 15.30 -8.62
N VAL A 4 5.06 15.28 -7.94
CA VAL A 4 5.61 14.00 -7.57
C VAL A 4 4.85 13.37 -6.44
N ALA A 5 4.24 14.16 -5.59
CA ALA A 5 3.50 13.62 -4.49
C ALA A 5 2.03 13.48 -4.90
N GLY A 6 1.45 12.36 -4.65
CA GLY A 6 0.04 12.15 -4.91
C GLY A 6 -0.28 11.60 -6.29
N GLY A 7 -1.54 11.31 -6.49
CA GLY A 7 -2.04 10.80 -7.74
C GLY A 7 -2.05 9.29 -7.85
N VAL A 8 -2.37 8.80 -9.04
CA VAL A 8 -2.49 7.37 -9.33
C VAL A 8 -1.45 7.01 -10.37
N ARG A 9 -0.68 5.97 -10.13
CA ARG A 9 0.36 5.56 -11.07
C ARG A 9 0.53 4.05 -11.07
N GLY A 10 0.89 3.54 -12.24
CA GLY A 10 1.31 2.16 -12.37
C GLY A 10 2.82 2.08 -12.18
N VAL A 11 3.26 1.06 -11.46
CA VAL A 11 4.68 0.89 -11.15
C VAL A 11 5.05 -0.56 -11.32
N LYS A 12 6.20 -0.82 -11.92
CA LYS A 12 6.68 -2.17 -12.17
C LYS A 12 7.94 -2.48 -11.39
N GLY A 13 7.98 -3.71 -10.89
CA GLY A 13 9.21 -4.33 -10.43
C GLY A 13 10.01 -3.51 -9.46
N THR A 14 11.29 -3.38 -9.76
CA THR A 14 12.25 -2.80 -8.84
C THR A 14 12.15 -1.30 -8.66
N VAL A 15 11.40 -0.61 -9.54
CA VAL A 15 11.27 0.84 -9.37
C VAL A 15 10.31 1.22 -8.25
N LEU A 16 9.58 0.26 -7.69
CA LEU A 16 8.61 0.57 -6.65
C LEU A 16 9.24 1.33 -5.48
N MET A 17 10.36 0.86 -4.99
CA MET A 17 11.00 1.51 -3.84
C MET A 17 11.43 2.94 -4.15
N GLU A 18 11.88 3.19 -5.36
CA GLU A 18 12.27 4.54 -5.77
C GLU A 18 11.07 5.47 -5.78
N VAL A 19 9.93 4.96 -6.28
CA VAL A 19 8.71 5.75 -6.32
C VAL A 19 8.24 6.05 -4.90
N ILE A 20 8.29 5.05 -4.02
CA ILE A 20 7.82 5.22 -2.65
C ILE A 20 8.65 6.27 -1.90
N GLU A 21 9.95 6.34 -2.18
CA GLU A 21 10.80 7.32 -1.52
C GLU A 21 10.42 8.76 -1.87
N GLU A 22 9.75 8.96 -3.00
CA GLU A 22 9.31 10.29 -3.40
C GLU A 22 7.96 10.67 -2.84
N ILE A 23 7.22 9.71 -2.28
CA ILE A 23 5.88 9.95 -1.79
C ILE A 23 5.92 10.63 -0.44
N GLN A 24 5.03 11.60 -0.27
CA GLN A 24 4.81 12.23 1.01
C GLN A 24 3.41 11.83 1.49
N GLY A 25 3.29 11.55 2.79
CA GLY A 25 2.01 11.16 3.34
C GLY A 25 1.72 9.69 3.13
N LYS A 26 0.45 9.35 3.09
CA LYS A 26 0.02 7.96 3.05
C LYS A 26 -0.23 7.49 1.63
N ALA A 27 0.05 6.22 1.39
CA ALA A 27 -0.09 5.63 0.06
C ALA A 27 -0.76 4.27 0.12
N ILE A 28 -1.53 3.98 -0.92
CA ILE A 28 -2.10 2.67 -1.14
C ILE A 28 -1.31 1.99 -2.24
N ILE A 29 -0.93 0.74 -2.02
CA ILE A 29 -0.22 -0.04 -3.03
C ILE A 29 -1.05 -1.28 -3.33
N TRP A 30 -1.60 -1.33 -4.53
CA TRP A 30 -2.39 -2.49 -4.96
C TRP A 30 -1.50 -3.48 -5.69
N ALA A 31 -1.56 -4.73 -5.30
CA ALA A 31 -0.84 -5.81 -5.97
C ALA A 31 -1.77 -7.00 -6.13
N THR A 32 -1.67 -7.67 -7.26
CA THR A 32 -2.58 -8.77 -7.59
C THR A 32 -2.24 -10.06 -6.85
N TYR A 33 -0.97 -10.35 -6.71
CA TYR A 33 -0.53 -11.65 -6.18
C TYR A 33 -0.08 -11.55 -4.73
N THR A 34 -0.49 -12.53 -3.93
CA THR A 34 -0.10 -12.61 -2.52
C THR A 34 1.43 -12.57 -2.36
N TYR A 35 2.12 -13.23 -3.28
CA TYR A 35 3.57 -13.24 -3.30
C TYR A 35 4.14 -11.81 -3.36
N ASP A 36 3.56 -10.96 -4.20
CA ASP A 36 4.02 -9.58 -4.31
C ASP A 36 3.68 -8.78 -3.06
N ILE A 37 2.51 -9.02 -2.48
CA ILE A 37 2.11 -8.34 -1.26
C ILE A 37 3.13 -8.61 -0.15
N HIS A 38 3.52 -9.87 0.02
CA HIS A 38 4.51 -10.22 1.04
C HIS A 38 5.86 -9.58 0.78
N ARG A 39 6.29 -9.55 -0.47
CA ARG A 39 7.58 -8.95 -0.82
C ARG A 39 7.57 -7.44 -0.55
N ILE A 40 6.50 -6.78 -0.95
CA ILE A 40 6.38 -5.34 -0.74
C ILE A 40 6.33 -5.02 0.74
N GLU A 41 5.51 -5.75 1.48
CA GLU A 41 5.39 -5.57 2.91
C GLU A 41 6.74 -5.71 3.60
N LYS A 42 7.48 -6.76 3.25
CA LYS A 42 8.78 -7.01 3.86
C LYS A 42 9.76 -5.89 3.57
N ALA A 43 9.78 -5.41 2.32
CA ALA A 43 10.70 -4.35 1.94
C ALA A 43 10.38 -3.05 2.65
N LEU A 44 9.10 -2.72 2.77
CA LEU A 44 8.69 -1.49 3.45
C LEU A 44 8.98 -1.55 4.95
N LYS A 45 8.74 -2.69 5.57
CA LYS A 45 9.04 -2.86 6.99
C LYS A 45 10.53 -2.73 7.27
N LYS A 46 11.33 -3.26 6.37
CA LYS A 46 12.78 -3.20 6.54
C LYS A 46 13.28 -1.76 6.48
N LYS A 47 12.69 -0.95 5.62
CA LYS A 47 13.17 0.41 5.43
C LYS A 47 12.57 1.42 6.41
N TRP A 48 11.29 1.28 6.72
CA TRP A 48 10.58 2.28 7.54
C TRP A 48 10.04 1.75 8.87
N GLY A 49 10.14 0.44 9.10
CA GLY A 49 9.67 -0.15 10.36
C GLY A 49 8.34 -0.85 10.20
N SER A 50 8.02 -1.71 11.18
CA SER A 50 6.83 -2.56 11.10
C SER A 50 5.51 -1.80 11.25
N GLY A 51 5.52 -0.73 12.02
CA GLY A 51 4.28 -0.03 12.32
C GLY A 51 3.74 0.82 11.19
N VAL A 52 4.52 1.04 10.13
CA VAL A 52 4.10 1.92 9.04
C VAL A 52 3.42 1.17 7.91
N VAL A 53 3.38 -0.15 7.95
CA VAL A 53 2.85 -0.97 6.85
C VAL A 53 1.81 -1.94 7.36
N ALA A 54 0.72 -2.07 6.62
CA ALA A 54 -0.26 -3.13 6.88
C ALA A 54 -0.65 -3.74 5.55
N SER A 55 -0.87 -5.05 5.55
CA SER A 55 -1.30 -5.76 4.35
C SER A 55 -2.76 -6.17 4.47
N TYR A 56 -3.49 -6.03 3.37
CA TYR A 56 -4.92 -6.29 3.30
C TYR A 56 -5.17 -7.21 2.11
N TYR A 57 -5.35 -8.48 2.38
CA TYR A 57 -5.51 -9.47 1.33
C TYR A 57 -6.37 -10.63 1.83
N GLY A 58 -6.52 -11.67 1.01
CA GLY A 58 -7.46 -12.74 1.32
C GLY A 58 -7.25 -13.41 2.67
N GLU A 59 -6.00 -13.51 3.10
CA GLU A 59 -5.68 -14.16 4.37
C GLU A 59 -5.72 -13.23 5.57
N THR A 60 -5.94 -11.94 5.35
CA THR A 60 -6.08 -11.01 6.46
C THR A 60 -7.35 -11.32 7.22
N HIS A 61 -7.22 -11.54 8.52
CA HIS A 61 -8.36 -11.90 9.36
C HIS A 61 -9.43 -10.80 9.32
N GLN A 62 -10.69 -11.21 9.32
CA GLN A 62 -11.80 -10.27 9.22
C GLN A 62 -11.75 -9.16 10.28
N ASP A 63 -11.40 -9.55 11.50
CA ASP A 63 -11.36 -8.57 12.60
C ASP A 63 -10.26 -7.56 12.39
N ASP A 64 -9.18 -7.95 11.72
CA ASP A 64 -8.06 -7.05 11.46
C ASP A 64 -8.33 -6.09 10.32
N ARG A 65 -9.23 -6.47 9.40
CA ARG A 65 -9.48 -5.64 8.23
C ARG A 65 -10.00 -4.27 8.59
N GLN A 66 -10.98 -4.21 9.48
CA GLN A 66 -11.55 -2.93 9.89
C GLN A 66 -10.52 -2.12 10.68
N ASN A 67 -9.75 -2.79 11.52
CA ASN A 67 -8.70 -2.12 12.29
C ASN A 67 -7.67 -1.47 11.38
N ILE A 68 -7.28 -2.17 10.32
CA ILE A 68 -6.32 -1.64 9.36
C ILE A 68 -6.87 -0.38 8.67
N ILE A 69 -8.14 -0.44 8.26
CA ILE A 69 -8.78 0.71 7.61
C ILE A 69 -8.83 1.88 8.58
N ASP A 70 -9.26 1.65 9.81
CA ASP A 70 -9.37 2.71 10.81
C ASP A 70 -8.03 3.37 11.08
N ARG A 71 -6.99 2.57 11.23
CA ARG A 71 -5.64 3.09 11.47
C ARG A 71 -5.12 3.87 10.27
N PHE A 72 -5.37 3.37 9.07
CA PHE A 72 -4.91 4.06 7.87
C PHE A 72 -5.61 5.42 7.72
N GLN A 73 -6.90 5.47 8.04
CA GLN A 73 -7.68 6.69 7.92
C GLN A 73 -7.40 7.71 9.04
N ASP A 74 -6.74 7.28 10.10
CA ASP A 74 -6.37 8.16 11.20
C ASP A 74 -5.11 8.93 10.84
N PRO A 75 -5.19 10.25 10.63
CA PRO A 75 -4.01 11.02 10.23
C PRO A 75 -2.91 11.04 11.29
N ASP A 76 -3.25 10.72 12.53
CA ASP A 76 -2.28 10.71 13.62
C ASP A 76 -1.62 9.35 13.82
N SER A 77 -2.07 8.32 13.12
CA SER A 77 -1.45 7.01 13.27
C SER A 77 -0.18 6.92 12.44
N GLU A 78 0.74 6.05 12.86
CA GLU A 78 1.96 5.84 12.11
C GLU A 78 1.77 5.00 10.86
N LEU A 79 0.60 4.38 10.69
CA LEU A 79 0.34 3.54 9.52
C LEU A 79 0.31 4.41 8.27
N ARG A 80 1.24 4.17 7.39
CA ARG A 80 1.44 5.01 6.21
C ARG A 80 1.19 4.28 4.89
N PHE A 81 1.48 2.99 4.86
CA PHE A 81 1.37 2.20 3.63
C PHE A 81 0.34 1.10 3.77
N PHE A 82 -0.66 1.13 2.90
CA PHE A 82 -1.70 0.10 2.83
C PHE A 82 -1.38 -0.74 1.60
N VAL A 83 -1.00 -1.99 1.81
CA VAL A 83 -0.66 -2.90 0.71
C VAL A 83 -1.77 -3.92 0.59
N GLY A 84 -2.48 -3.90 -0.53
CA GLY A 84 -3.67 -4.74 -0.63
C GLY A 84 -3.88 -5.39 -1.98
N GLN A 85 -4.80 -6.36 -1.98
CA GLN A 85 -5.28 -6.99 -3.20
C GLN A 85 -6.63 -6.39 -3.58
N PRO A 86 -6.79 -5.94 -4.82
CA PRO A 86 -8.07 -5.37 -5.24
C PRO A 86 -9.22 -6.35 -5.07
N ARG A 87 -8.98 -7.63 -5.33
CA ARG A 87 -10.02 -8.66 -5.29
C ARG A 87 -10.54 -8.94 -3.87
N THR A 88 -9.85 -8.50 -2.85
CA THR A 88 -10.30 -8.67 -1.47
C THR A 88 -11.21 -7.52 -1.05
N GLY A 89 -12.01 -7.03 -1.98
CA GLY A 89 -12.94 -5.94 -1.69
C GLY A 89 -12.29 -4.57 -1.67
N GLY A 90 -11.05 -4.50 -2.16
CA GLY A 90 -10.27 -3.27 -2.07
C GLY A 90 -10.92 -2.09 -2.75
N TYR A 91 -11.55 -2.30 -3.90
CA TYR A 91 -12.15 -1.19 -4.63
C TYR A 91 -13.38 -0.61 -3.94
N GLY A 92 -13.98 -1.36 -3.01
CA GLY A 92 -15.13 -0.88 -2.27
C GLY A 92 -14.77 -0.17 -0.98
N ILE A 93 -13.49 -0.07 -0.68
CA ILE A 93 -13.01 0.56 0.54
C ILE A 93 -12.72 2.03 0.28
N THR A 94 -13.16 2.88 1.17
CA THR A 94 -12.86 4.31 1.08
C THR A 94 -11.62 4.60 1.91
N LEU A 95 -10.55 5.01 1.24
CA LEU A 95 -9.27 5.31 1.91
C LEU A 95 -8.83 6.71 1.53
N THR A 96 -9.56 7.69 2.01
CA THR A 96 -9.37 9.09 1.61
C THR A 96 -8.12 9.74 2.18
N GLU A 97 -7.51 9.13 3.20
CA GLU A 97 -6.26 9.68 3.75
C GLU A 97 -5.06 9.44 2.84
N ALA A 98 -5.18 8.56 1.87
CA ALA A 98 -4.09 8.34 0.92
C ALA A 98 -4.03 9.49 -0.07
N ASN A 99 -2.85 10.01 -0.29
CA ASN A 99 -2.66 11.00 -1.36
C ASN A 99 -1.99 10.40 -2.59
N THR A 100 -1.65 9.12 -2.53
CA THR A 100 -1.03 8.41 -3.65
C THR A 100 -1.58 7.00 -3.72
N VAL A 101 -1.91 6.56 -4.93
CA VAL A 101 -2.34 5.19 -5.17
C VAL A 101 -1.41 4.59 -6.22
N ILE A 102 -0.82 3.45 -5.89
CA ILE A 102 0.11 2.76 -6.77
C ILE A 102 -0.49 1.42 -7.16
N TYR A 103 -0.48 1.14 -8.46
CA TYR A 103 -0.85 -0.17 -8.98
C TYR A 103 0.45 -0.88 -9.37
N PHE A 104 0.86 -1.77 -8.49
CA PHE A 104 2.09 -2.52 -8.71
C PHE A 104 1.85 -3.69 -9.65
N SER A 105 2.72 -3.85 -10.62
CA SER A 105 2.69 -5.03 -11.46
C SER A 105 4.10 -5.56 -11.62
N ASN A 106 4.18 -6.87 -11.81
CA ASN A 106 5.44 -7.53 -12.02
C ASN A 106 5.26 -8.44 -13.23
N SER A 107 6.23 -8.40 -14.13
CA SER A 107 6.15 -9.24 -15.31
C SER A 107 6.84 -10.56 -15.01
N TYR A 108 6.12 -11.64 -15.22
CA TYR A 108 6.63 -12.98 -14.97
C TYR A 108 6.77 -13.77 -16.27
N ASP A 109 7.06 -13.12 -17.34
CA ASP A 109 7.19 -13.76 -18.65
C ASP A 109 8.32 -14.78 -18.69
#